data_ec21ed6b2bf919734ab28fb87a9c704e
#
_entry.id   ec21ed6b2bf919734ab28fb87a9c704e
#
_cell.length_a   1.000
_cell.length_b   1.000
_cell.length_c   1.000
_cell.angle_alpha   90.00
_cell.angle_beta   90.00
_cell.angle_gamma   90.00
#
_symmetry.space_group_name_H-M   'P 1'
#
loop_
_entity.id
_entity.type
_entity.pdbx_description
1 polymer ?
#
loop_
_entity_poly.entity_id
_entity_poly.type
_entity_poly.pdbx_seq_one_letter_code
_entity_poly.pdbx_strand_id
1 'polypeptide(L)'
;LGAGSRLVVSSSMPVRDLEWFGGAAARAWSNRGANGIDGVMSTAVGLALDGDPVVVLIGDVAFVHDANALVALTQRSTDVRIVVVDNDGGGIFSFLPQVDDPGGSTFEQLFGTPHGADIASLARAFGAAFDEVDTVDALVEALAQPGPRVIRVPSDRRLNVDVHRHLHEAATAAVDALVP
;
A
#
# COMPACT_ATOMS: atom_id res chain seq x y z
N LEU A 1 -6.90 12.68 -3.54
CA LEU A 1 -5.60 13.38 -3.52
C LEU A 1 -5.85 14.85 -3.85
N GLY A 2 -5.18 15.76 -3.14
CA GLY A 2 -5.23 17.19 -3.44
C GLY A 2 -4.66 17.51 -4.84
N ALA A 3 -5.09 18.62 -5.43
CA ALA A 3 -4.56 19.07 -6.72
C ALA A 3 -3.04 19.26 -6.63
N GLY A 4 -2.30 18.68 -7.59
CA GLY A 4 -0.84 18.72 -7.63
C GLY A 4 -0.12 17.61 -6.88
N SER A 5 -0.82 16.78 -6.09
CA SER A 5 -0.19 15.64 -5.42
C SER A 5 0.23 14.57 -6.42
N ARG A 6 1.41 13.99 -6.19
CA ARG A 6 1.92 12.83 -6.93
C ARG A 6 1.62 11.55 -6.18
N LEU A 7 1.29 10.48 -6.90
CA LEU A 7 1.05 9.16 -6.30
C LEU A 7 2.18 8.21 -6.70
N VAL A 8 2.85 7.63 -5.71
CA VAL A 8 3.76 6.49 -5.90
C VAL A 8 3.04 5.24 -5.41
N VAL A 9 3.03 4.20 -6.22
CA VAL A 9 2.36 2.96 -5.88
C VAL A 9 3.33 1.78 -5.94
N SER A 10 3.35 0.95 -4.90
CA SER A 10 4.19 -0.24 -4.85
C SER A 10 3.62 -1.39 -5.67
N SER A 11 4.48 -2.32 -6.02
CA SER A 11 4.10 -3.62 -6.59
C SER A 11 3.15 -4.40 -5.68
N SER A 12 2.71 -5.59 -6.10
CA SER A 12 1.77 -6.46 -5.41
C SER A 12 0.33 -5.97 -5.49
N MET A 13 -0.47 -6.03 -4.41
CA MET A 13 -1.87 -5.60 -4.43
C MET A 13 -2.03 -4.09 -4.64
N PRO A 14 -1.23 -3.20 -4.05
CA PRO A 14 -1.45 -1.75 -4.20
C PRO A 14 -1.58 -1.27 -5.65
N VAL A 15 -0.72 -1.72 -6.56
CA VAL A 15 -0.81 -1.31 -7.97
C VAL A 15 -2.02 -1.93 -8.67
N ARG A 16 -2.43 -3.14 -8.28
CA ARG A 16 -3.60 -3.81 -8.82
C ARG A 16 -4.90 -3.14 -8.37
N ASP A 17 -4.97 -2.82 -7.11
CA ASP A 17 -6.14 -2.13 -6.53
C ASP A 17 -6.31 -0.74 -7.16
N LEU A 18 -5.20 -0.04 -7.38
CA LEU A 18 -5.23 1.24 -8.10
C LEU A 18 -5.72 1.06 -9.54
N GLU A 19 -5.25 0.03 -10.25
CA GLU A 19 -5.63 -0.24 -11.65
C GLU A 19 -7.10 -0.63 -11.77
N TRP A 20 -7.61 -1.46 -10.84
CA TRP A 20 -8.98 -1.98 -10.90
C TRP A 20 -10.02 -0.99 -10.36
N PHE A 21 -9.67 -0.22 -9.32
CA PHE A 21 -10.65 0.56 -8.57
C PHE A 21 -10.34 2.06 -8.51
N GLY A 22 -9.12 2.48 -8.86
CA GLY A 22 -8.66 3.87 -8.70
C GLY A 22 -9.25 4.87 -9.71
N GLY A 23 -9.93 4.41 -10.75
CA GLY A 23 -10.47 5.26 -11.81
C GLY A 23 -9.38 5.94 -12.67
N ALA A 24 -9.83 6.72 -13.67
CA ALA A 24 -8.94 7.30 -14.69
C ALA A 24 -8.12 8.53 -14.23
N ALA A 25 -8.32 9.01 -13.01
CA ALA A 25 -7.85 10.33 -12.61
C ALA A 25 -6.46 10.35 -11.96
N ALA A 26 -5.91 9.21 -11.53
CA ALA A 26 -4.66 9.19 -10.79
C ALA A 26 -3.46 8.92 -11.71
N ARG A 27 -2.67 9.95 -11.96
CA ARG A 27 -1.34 9.73 -12.53
C ARG A 27 -0.43 9.17 -11.44
N ALA A 28 0.00 7.92 -11.61
CA ALA A 28 0.84 7.23 -10.64
C ALA A 28 2.23 6.91 -11.21
N TRP A 29 3.21 6.88 -10.33
CA TRP A 29 4.56 6.38 -10.58
C TRP A 29 4.75 5.06 -9.85
N SER A 30 5.48 4.13 -10.45
CA SER A 30 5.76 2.83 -9.87
C SER A 30 7.17 2.39 -10.26
N ASN A 31 7.86 1.73 -9.34
CA ASN A 31 9.12 1.07 -9.64
C ASN A 31 8.81 -0.21 -10.43
N ARG A 32 9.10 -0.19 -11.73
CA ARG A 32 8.85 -1.32 -12.65
C ARG A 32 10.16 -1.76 -13.31
N GLY A 33 10.21 -3.00 -13.71
CA GLY A 33 11.36 -3.66 -14.29
C GLY A 33 11.49 -5.06 -13.70
N ALA A 34 11.92 -5.18 -12.46
CA ALA A 34 11.70 -6.37 -11.63
C ALA A 34 10.52 -6.13 -10.69
N ASN A 35 9.87 -7.19 -10.19
CA ASN A 35 8.80 -7.09 -9.20
C ASN A 35 9.40 -6.93 -7.79
N GLY A 36 10.31 -5.94 -7.63
CA GLY A 36 10.97 -5.66 -6.37
C GLY A 36 10.09 -4.86 -5.41
N ILE A 37 10.47 -4.91 -4.15
CA ILE A 37 9.86 -4.15 -3.05
C ILE A 37 10.80 -3.07 -2.53
N ASP A 38 11.99 -2.98 -3.12
CA ASP A 38 13.07 -2.05 -2.78
C ASP A 38 12.87 -0.68 -3.44
N GLY A 39 13.31 0.37 -2.77
CA GLY A 39 13.40 1.72 -3.32
C GLY A 39 12.10 2.46 -3.59
N VAL A 40 10.94 1.95 -3.17
CA VAL A 40 9.64 2.59 -3.39
C VAL A 40 9.55 3.92 -2.65
N MET A 41 9.87 3.94 -1.37
CA MET A 41 9.87 5.17 -0.57
C MET A 41 11.01 6.10 -0.99
N SER A 42 12.18 5.55 -1.35
CA SER A 42 13.30 6.34 -1.87
C SER A 42 12.95 7.06 -3.18
N THR A 43 12.17 6.42 -4.05
CA THR A 43 11.62 7.06 -5.26
C THR A 43 10.68 8.21 -4.90
N ALA A 44 9.82 8.03 -3.89
CA ALA A 44 8.95 9.09 -3.40
C ALA A 44 9.73 10.28 -2.82
N VAL A 45 10.83 10.01 -2.11
CA VAL A 45 11.77 11.09 -1.68
C VAL A 45 12.24 11.90 -2.87
N GLY A 46 12.72 11.21 -3.92
CA GLY A 46 13.19 11.88 -5.14
C GLY A 46 12.13 12.76 -5.80
N LEU A 47 10.89 12.25 -5.86
CA LEU A 47 9.76 13.00 -6.43
C LEU A 47 9.32 14.20 -5.59
N ALA A 48 9.58 14.18 -4.28
CA ALA A 48 9.20 15.27 -3.38
C ALA A 48 10.26 16.39 -3.28
N LEU A 49 11.42 16.24 -3.92
CA LEU A 49 12.51 17.22 -3.80
C LEU A 49 12.23 18.57 -4.45
N ASP A 50 11.28 18.63 -5.38
CA ASP A 50 10.85 19.89 -6.01
C ASP A 50 9.73 20.61 -5.22
N GLY A 51 9.31 20.05 -4.08
CA GLY A 51 8.35 20.64 -3.15
C GLY A 51 6.89 20.20 -3.37
N ASP A 52 6.60 19.40 -4.39
CA ASP A 52 5.25 18.88 -4.59
C ASP A 52 4.92 17.78 -3.56
N PRO A 53 3.70 17.76 -3.02
CA PRO A 53 3.27 16.70 -2.12
C PRO A 53 3.27 15.33 -2.81
N VAL A 54 3.76 14.31 -2.10
CA VAL A 54 3.78 12.93 -2.59
C VAL A 54 2.99 12.04 -1.66
N VAL A 55 2.13 11.20 -2.21
CA VAL A 55 1.46 10.11 -1.49
C VAL A 55 2.05 8.79 -1.99
N VAL A 56 2.40 7.91 -1.06
CA VAL A 56 2.87 6.55 -1.35
C VAL A 56 1.79 5.57 -0.92
N LEU A 57 1.34 4.70 -1.82
CA LEU A 57 0.50 3.56 -1.49
C LEU A 57 1.37 2.29 -1.53
N ILE A 58 1.55 1.64 -0.38
CA ILE A 58 2.53 0.58 -0.21
C ILE A 58 1.99 -0.51 0.72
N GLY A 59 2.36 -1.77 0.48
CA GLY A 59 2.11 -2.86 1.42
C GLY A 59 3.16 -2.87 2.55
N ASP A 60 2.80 -3.52 3.65
CA ASP A 60 3.61 -3.64 4.86
C ASP A 60 4.99 -4.27 4.63
N VAL A 61 5.07 -5.38 3.90
CA VAL A 61 6.35 -6.04 3.60
C VAL A 61 7.30 -5.11 2.84
N ALA A 62 6.78 -4.38 1.85
CA ALA A 62 7.58 -3.42 1.08
C ALA A 62 7.98 -2.21 1.93
N PHE A 63 7.09 -1.74 2.81
CA PHE A 63 7.38 -0.68 3.76
C PHE A 63 8.51 -1.06 4.72
N VAL A 64 8.40 -2.24 5.36
CA VAL A 64 9.43 -2.75 6.29
C VAL A 64 10.77 -2.92 5.58
N HIS A 65 10.76 -3.45 4.35
CA HIS A 65 11.98 -3.64 3.56
C HIS A 65 12.70 -2.32 3.24
N ASP A 66 11.96 -1.24 2.96
CA ASP A 66 12.51 0.07 2.56
C ASP A 66 12.44 1.12 3.72
N ALA A 67 12.24 0.66 4.97
CA ALA A 67 12.04 1.55 6.13
C ALA A 67 13.19 2.53 6.38
N ASN A 68 14.40 2.20 5.95
CA ASN A 68 15.56 3.09 6.05
C ASN A 68 15.41 4.40 5.23
N ALA A 69 14.54 4.42 4.21
CA ALA A 69 14.22 5.63 3.46
C ALA A 69 13.54 6.72 4.32
N LEU A 70 12.94 6.34 5.45
CA LEU A 70 12.37 7.28 6.43
C LEU A 70 13.43 8.28 6.95
N VAL A 71 14.69 7.89 7.03
CA VAL A 71 15.80 8.80 7.39
C VAL A 71 15.86 9.98 6.41
N ALA A 72 15.81 9.67 5.11
CA ALA A 72 15.89 10.71 4.08
C ALA A 72 14.65 11.61 4.06
N LEU A 73 13.47 11.04 4.30
CA LEU A 73 12.20 11.77 4.39
C LEU A 73 12.22 12.80 5.52
N THR A 74 12.61 12.38 6.73
CA THR A 74 12.59 13.24 7.92
C THR A 74 13.70 14.25 7.91
N GLN A 75 14.93 13.88 7.50
CA GLN A 75 16.06 14.81 7.41
C GLN A 75 15.84 15.93 6.36
N ARG A 76 15.11 15.66 5.30
CA ARG A 76 14.81 16.64 4.24
C ARG A 76 13.50 17.38 4.45
N SER A 77 12.73 17.01 5.48
CA SER A 77 11.38 17.58 5.76
C SER A 77 10.48 17.58 4.50
N THR A 78 10.52 16.48 3.74
CA THR A 78 9.72 16.36 2.52
C THR A 78 8.25 16.13 2.85
N ASP A 79 7.35 16.68 2.04
CA ASP A 79 5.90 16.44 2.20
C ASP A 79 5.48 15.11 1.57
N VAL A 80 5.89 14.01 2.22
CA VAL A 80 5.53 12.65 1.80
C VAL A 80 4.63 11.99 2.83
N ARG A 81 3.48 11.50 2.38
CA ARG A 81 2.52 10.72 3.17
C ARG A 81 2.55 9.28 2.70
N ILE A 82 2.83 8.35 3.59
CA ILE A 82 2.98 6.92 3.28
C ILE A 82 1.78 6.18 3.82
N VAL A 83 0.90 5.73 2.95
CA VAL A 83 -0.24 4.87 3.29
C VAL A 83 0.21 3.43 3.22
N VAL A 84 0.34 2.80 4.38
CA VAL A 84 0.76 1.40 4.52
C VAL A 84 -0.48 0.54 4.69
N VAL A 85 -0.80 -0.28 3.70
CA VAL A 85 -1.81 -1.34 3.84
C VAL A 85 -1.14 -2.50 4.57
N ASP A 86 -1.47 -2.66 5.85
CA ASP A 86 -0.83 -3.62 6.73
C ASP A 86 -1.74 -4.82 6.98
N ASN A 87 -1.36 -5.95 6.40
CA ASN A 87 -2.02 -7.25 6.56
C ASN A 87 -1.10 -8.33 7.14
N ASP A 88 0.02 -7.92 7.72
CA ASP A 88 1.06 -8.75 8.31
C ASP A 88 1.58 -9.80 7.31
N GLY A 89 1.96 -9.37 6.09
CA GLY A 89 2.66 -10.26 5.17
C GLY A 89 2.29 -10.18 3.70
N GLY A 90 2.50 -11.30 3.00
CA GLY A 90 2.34 -11.42 1.55
C GLY A 90 0.90 -11.57 1.08
N GLY A 91 0.05 -10.56 1.25
CA GLY A 91 -1.39 -10.60 0.94
C GLY A 91 -1.74 -11.03 -0.48
N ILE A 92 -0.92 -10.72 -1.48
CA ILE A 92 -1.14 -11.14 -2.86
C ILE A 92 -1.20 -12.67 -3.02
N PHE A 93 -0.45 -13.40 -2.21
CA PHE A 93 -0.40 -14.86 -2.30
C PHE A 93 -1.67 -15.54 -1.78
N SER A 94 -2.48 -14.84 -1.00
CA SER A 94 -3.79 -15.33 -0.54
C SER A 94 -4.81 -15.50 -1.68
N PHE A 95 -4.52 -14.96 -2.87
CA PHE A 95 -5.30 -15.19 -4.10
C PHE A 95 -4.88 -16.46 -4.86
N LEU A 96 -3.86 -17.16 -4.40
CA LEU A 96 -3.37 -18.39 -5.05
C LEU A 96 -4.07 -19.62 -4.49
N PRO A 97 -4.28 -20.67 -5.33
CA PRO A 97 -4.88 -21.93 -4.86
C PRO A 97 -4.14 -22.61 -3.71
N GLN A 98 -2.86 -22.33 -3.54
CA GLN A 98 -2.00 -22.89 -2.49
C GLN A 98 -2.44 -22.48 -1.07
N VAL A 99 -3.26 -21.43 -0.93
CA VAL A 99 -3.80 -21.02 0.38
C VAL A 99 -4.68 -22.10 1.02
N ASP A 100 -5.33 -22.92 0.18
CA ASP A 100 -6.23 -24.01 0.60
C ASP A 100 -5.51 -25.35 0.78
N ASP A 101 -4.17 -25.40 0.60
CA ASP A 101 -3.38 -26.61 0.82
C ASP A 101 -3.50 -27.05 2.30
N PRO A 102 -3.80 -28.34 2.58
CA PRO A 102 -3.86 -28.89 3.93
C PRO A 102 -2.61 -28.67 4.79
N GLY A 103 -1.49 -28.32 4.18
CA GLY A 103 -0.25 -27.90 4.85
C GLY A 103 -0.23 -26.42 5.29
N GLY A 104 -1.32 -25.86 5.76
CA GLY A 104 -1.50 -24.41 6.04
C GLY A 104 -0.32 -23.68 6.71
N SER A 105 0.45 -24.36 7.57
CA SER A 105 1.69 -23.79 8.15
C SER A 105 2.78 -23.53 7.11
N THR A 106 2.84 -24.32 6.05
CA THR A 106 3.79 -24.15 4.95
C THR A 106 3.44 -22.92 4.11
N PHE A 107 2.15 -22.68 3.86
CA PHE A 107 1.71 -21.47 3.18
C PHE A 107 2.12 -20.21 3.93
N GLU A 108 1.86 -20.13 5.24
CA GLU A 108 2.25 -18.98 6.05
C GLU A 108 3.78 -18.79 6.09
N GLN A 109 4.54 -19.89 6.13
CA GLN A 109 6.01 -19.83 6.15
C GLN A 109 6.61 -19.34 4.82
N LEU A 110 6.06 -19.78 3.67
CA LEU A 110 6.68 -19.55 2.36
C LEU A 110 6.06 -18.39 1.59
N PHE A 111 4.79 -18.06 1.82
CA PHE A 111 4.01 -17.08 1.07
C PHE A 111 3.43 -15.97 1.96
N GLY A 112 2.75 -16.34 3.03
CA GLY A 112 2.18 -15.39 3.98
C GLY A 112 3.25 -14.57 4.67
N THR A 113 4.31 -15.21 5.10
CA THR A 113 5.51 -14.60 5.71
C THR A 113 5.17 -13.48 6.70
N PRO A 114 4.35 -13.74 7.74
CA PRO A 114 4.00 -12.71 8.71
C PRO A 114 5.25 -12.18 9.39
N HIS A 115 5.40 -10.87 9.43
CA HIS A 115 6.62 -10.23 9.94
C HIS A 115 6.48 -9.69 11.37
N GLY A 116 5.25 -9.48 11.88
CA GLY A 116 4.98 -8.98 13.23
C GLY A 116 5.63 -7.63 13.55
N ALA A 117 5.98 -6.83 12.54
CA ALA A 117 6.66 -5.56 12.76
C ALA A 117 5.69 -4.50 13.29
N ASP A 118 6.12 -3.73 14.28
CA ASP A 118 5.40 -2.57 14.77
C ASP A 118 5.68 -1.35 13.86
N ILE A 119 4.76 -1.11 12.93
CA ILE A 119 4.85 0.01 11.97
C ILE A 119 4.89 1.36 12.69
N ALA A 120 4.14 1.51 13.79
CA ALA A 120 4.12 2.74 14.58
C ALA A 120 5.49 3.02 15.22
N SER A 121 6.09 2.00 15.81
CA SER A 121 7.43 2.11 16.40
C SER A 121 8.49 2.41 15.34
N LEU A 122 8.41 1.80 14.16
CA LEU A 122 9.31 2.12 13.04
C LEU A 122 9.18 3.58 12.61
N ALA A 123 7.96 4.08 12.38
CA ALA A 123 7.74 5.46 11.98
C ALA A 123 8.32 6.44 13.01
N ARG A 124 8.01 6.24 14.29
CA ARG A 124 8.49 7.09 15.39
C ARG A 124 9.99 7.04 15.58
N ALA A 125 10.61 5.87 15.43
CA ALA A 125 12.07 5.70 15.57
C ALA A 125 12.84 6.57 14.56
N PHE A 126 12.27 6.82 13.40
CA PHE A 126 12.83 7.69 12.36
C PHE A 126 12.30 9.13 12.40
N GLY A 127 11.44 9.48 13.36
CA GLY A 127 10.90 10.83 13.53
C GLY A 127 9.77 11.21 12.59
N ALA A 128 9.13 10.25 11.91
CA ALA A 128 7.93 10.50 11.11
C ALA A 128 6.68 10.56 12.00
N ALA A 129 5.71 11.41 11.63
CA ALA A 129 4.40 11.38 12.25
C ALA A 129 3.69 10.06 11.91
N PHE A 130 2.80 9.60 12.80
CA PHE A 130 2.10 8.32 12.63
C PHE A 130 0.62 8.45 12.95
N ASP A 131 -0.20 7.88 12.09
CA ASP A 131 -1.63 7.68 12.30
C ASP A 131 -2.00 6.23 12.00
N GLU A 132 -3.00 5.71 12.71
CA GLU A 132 -3.69 4.48 12.36
C GLU A 132 -5.13 4.81 12.03
N VAL A 133 -5.62 4.32 10.89
CA VAL A 133 -6.96 4.65 10.38
C VAL A 133 -7.67 3.39 9.90
N ASP A 134 -8.96 3.29 10.20
CA ASP A 134 -9.83 2.17 9.86
C ASP A 134 -11.06 2.60 9.03
N THR A 135 -11.19 3.88 8.75
CA THR A 135 -12.28 4.46 7.94
C THR A 135 -11.74 5.36 6.84
N VAL A 136 -12.55 5.52 5.79
CA VAL A 136 -12.21 6.42 4.67
C VAL A 136 -12.10 7.86 5.14
N ASP A 137 -13.00 8.31 6.01
CA ASP A 137 -12.98 9.69 6.53
C ASP A 137 -11.70 9.95 7.32
N ALA A 138 -11.29 9.04 8.22
CA ALA A 138 -10.04 9.15 8.96
C ALA A 138 -8.81 9.16 8.03
N LEU A 139 -8.83 8.35 6.95
CA LEU A 139 -7.77 8.37 5.95
C LEU A 139 -7.70 9.72 5.22
N VAL A 140 -8.84 10.30 4.85
CA VAL A 140 -8.89 11.62 4.22
C VAL A 140 -8.35 12.70 5.14
N GLU A 141 -8.72 12.68 6.43
CA GLU A 141 -8.21 13.61 7.44
C GLU A 141 -6.69 13.46 7.64
N ALA A 142 -6.18 12.25 7.73
CA ALA A 142 -4.74 11.98 7.86
C ALA A 142 -3.97 12.44 6.61
N LEU A 143 -4.50 12.20 5.41
CA LEU A 143 -3.92 12.66 4.14
C LEU A 143 -3.93 14.18 3.98
N ALA A 144 -4.80 14.90 4.67
CA ALA A 144 -4.81 16.37 4.67
C ALA A 144 -3.69 16.99 5.52
N GLN A 145 -3.08 16.21 6.43
CA GLN A 145 -1.96 16.65 7.24
C GLN A 145 -0.64 16.61 6.46
N PRO A 146 0.31 17.51 6.72
CA PRO A 146 1.60 17.48 6.02
C PRO A 146 2.47 16.27 6.42
N GLY A 147 3.37 15.89 5.52
CA GLY A 147 4.42 14.88 5.77
C GLY A 147 5.68 15.46 6.45
N PRO A 148 6.68 14.62 6.77
CA PRO A 148 6.68 13.17 6.58
C PRO A 148 5.77 12.43 7.57
N ARG A 149 4.91 11.59 7.04
CA ARG A 149 3.88 10.90 7.81
C ARG A 149 3.66 9.48 7.32
N VAL A 150 3.50 8.55 8.25
CA VAL A 150 3.11 7.16 7.99
C VAL A 150 1.68 6.98 8.47
N ILE A 151 0.82 6.49 7.60
CA ILE A 151 -0.60 6.24 7.85
C ILE A 151 -0.82 4.74 7.67
N ARG A 152 -1.05 4.04 8.78
CA ARG A 152 -1.32 2.60 8.77
C ARG A 152 -2.80 2.34 8.54
N VAL A 153 -3.09 1.49 7.56
CA VAL A 153 -4.43 0.95 7.29
C VAL A 153 -4.39 -0.54 7.58
N PRO A 154 -4.88 -1.00 8.74
CA PRO A 154 -4.93 -2.43 9.03
C PRO A 154 -5.89 -3.16 8.10
N SER A 155 -5.50 -4.34 7.65
CA SER A 155 -6.28 -5.16 6.73
C SER A 155 -6.14 -6.64 7.08
N ASP A 156 -7.13 -7.45 6.70
CA ASP A 156 -7.09 -8.91 6.81
C ASP A 156 -6.94 -9.54 5.43
N ARG A 157 -5.96 -10.44 5.27
CA ARG A 157 -5.64 -11.07 3.99
C ARG A 157 -6.78 -11.89 3.41
N ARG A 158 -7.54 -12.62 4.25
CA ARG A 158 -8.65 -13.48 3.80
C ARG A 158 -9.87 -12.64 3.46
N LEU A 159 -10.23 -11.71 4.34
CA LEU A 159 -11.33 -10.79 4.07
C LEU A 159 -11.09 -9.99 2.78
N ASN A 160 -9.85 -9.58 2.53
CA ASN A 160 -9.49 -8.88 1.29
C ASN A 160 -9.75 -9.73 0.04
N VAL A 161 -9.45 -11.04 0.07
CA VAL A 161 -9.78 -11.96 -1.04
C VAL A 161 -11.29 -12.03 -1.27
N ASP A 162 -12.08 -12.12 -0.21
CA ASP A 162 -13.54 -12.19 -0.32
C ASP A 162 -14.14 -10.89 -0.89
N VAL A 163 -13.65 -9.73 -0.45
CA VAL A 163 -14.04 -8.43 -0.99
C VAL A 163 -13.74 -8.34 -2.49
N HIS A 164 -12.53 -8.72 -2.91
CA HIS A 164 -12.15 -8.71 -4.33
C HIS A 164 -13.02 -9.66 -5.17
N ARG A 165 -13.30 -10.84 -4.64
CA ARG A 165 -14.20 -11.80 -5.33
C ARG A 165 -15.57 -11.18 -5.59
N HIS A 166 -16.20 -10.59 -4.58
CA HIS A 166 -17.49 -9.94 -4.73
C HIS A 166 -17.47 -8.77 -5.72
N LEU A 167 -16.41 -7.96 -5.70
CA LEU A 167 -16.25 -6.85 -6.65
C LEU A 167 -16.11 -7.34 -8.10
N HIS A 168 -15.31 -8.39 -8.32
CA HIS A 168 -15.14 -8.99 -9.64
C HIS A 168 -16.43 -9.66 -10.14
N GLU A 169 -17.17 -10.35 -9.28
CA GLU A 169 -18.47 -10.94 -9.61
C GLU A 169 -19.47 -9.85 -10.03
N ALA A 170 -19.52 -8.75 -9.29
CA ALA A 170 -20.37 -7.61 -9.63
C ALA A 170 -20.00 -6.97 -10.98
N ALA A 171 -18.70 -6.82 -11.24
CA ALA A 171 -18.22 -6.29 -12.52
C ALA A 171 -18.55 -7.25 -13.69
N THR A 172 -18.34 -8.55 -13.50
CA THR A 172 -18.68 -9.57 -14.51
C THR A 172 -20.17 -9.56 -14.82
N ALA A 173 -21.03 -9.56 -13.79
CA ALA A 173 -22.47 -9.50 -13.97
C ALA A 173 -22.93 -8.24 -14.72
N ALA A 174 -22.29 -7.09 -14.46
CA ALA A 174 -22.58 -5.85 -15.18
C ALA A 174 -22.19 -5.93 -16.65
N VAL A 175 -21.07 -6.56 -16.99
CA VAL A 175 -20.62 -6.77 -18.38
C VAL A 175 -21.55 -7.76 -19.09
N ASP A 176 -21.89 -8.88 -18.46
CA ASP A 176 -22.78 -9.89 -19.04
C ASP A 176 -24.17 -9.32 -19.35
N ALA A 177 -24.66 -8.38 -18.54
CA ALA A 177 -25.92 -7.70 -18.79
C ALA A 177 -25.90 -6.74 -20.01
N LEU A 178 -24.70 -6.37 -20.49
CA LEU A 178 -24.52 -5.51 -21.66
C LEU A 178 -24.32 -6.31 -22.97
N VAL A 179 -24.06 -7.60 -22.86
CA VAL A 179 -23.87 -8.49 -24.01
C VAL A 179 -25.18 -9.20 -24.28
N PRO A 180 -25.88 -8.96 -25.41
CA PRO A 180 -27.13 -9.59 -25.76
C PRO A 180 -27.00 -11.08 -26.04
#